data_d397dc856f63a13a968e23c3c54dc920
#
_entry.id   d397dc856f63a13a968e23c3c54dc920
#
_cell.length_a   1.000
_cell.length_b   1.000
_cell.length_c   1.000
_cell.angle_alpha   90.00
_cell.angle_beta   90.00
_cell.angle_gamma   90.00
#
_symmetry.space_group_name_H-M   'P 1'
#
loop_
_entity.id
_entity.type
_entity.pdbx_description
1 polymer ?
#
loop_
_entity_poly.entity_id
_entity_poly.type
_entity_poly.pdbx_seq_one_letter_code
_entity_poly.pdbx_strand_id
1 'polypeptide(L)'
;MISIFADSEQPTTNKQTLNSSETTTGSAHHRPRLRGHKTVHRCLGVAVIVLSWFSAGSLMASTITLFSTGNPDGKIATLSQPAGAGVETETADDFILGQAAWVTNATFIGLLPTGTSLSNVTGVDIELYHVFPGDSVNPADGRVLTRTNSPSDNAFQSFDSGSLSFSTKILNPSFTAANSVVNGINEKPNQFTGGEGAVTGEEVEFDITFLTPFFVDATDHDFFRPEVSLSDGNFLWLSAPKPIGGSGTLQFPGGPTTDLQTWIRNEDLAPDWSRIGTDITAQGPFNASFSLSGSPVPEPSSLLLLGSGLVGLADVVRRKLARA
;
A
#
# COMPACT_ATOMS: atom_id res chain seq x y z
N MET A 1 -39.55 3.69 -34.42
CA MET A 1 -39.46 4.34 -35.74
C MET A 1 -37.99 4.74 -35.92
N ILE A 2 -37.37 4.06 -36.90
CA ILE A 2 -36.17 4.41 -37.67
C ILE A 2 -34.86 4.50 -36.85
N SER A 3 -33.96 3.48 -36.77
CA SER A 3 -33.10 2.86 -37.79
C SER A 3 -32.17 3.90 -38.46
N ILE A 4 -30.84 3.76 -38.43
CA ILE A 4 -30.07 3.12 -39.49
C ILE A 4 -28.58 3.40 -39.32
N PHE A 5 -27.77 2.33 -39.51
CA PHE A 5 -26.48 2.10 -40.14
C PHE A 5 -25.19 2.73 -39.56
N ALA A 6 -24.22 1.92 -39.21
CA ALA A 6 -23.23 1.16 -40.02
C ALA A 6 -22.18 2.10 -40.66
N ASP A 7 -20.91 1.90 -40.57
CA ASP A 7 -20.13 0.95 -41.31
C ASP A 7 -18.64 1.08 -40.90
N SER A 8 -18.02 -0.03 -40.72
CA SER A 8 -16.77 -0.56 -41.18
C SER A 8 -15.75 0.38 -41.85
N GLU A 9 -14.49 0.28 -41.46
CA GLU A 9 -13.41 -0.04 -42.41
C GLU A 9 -12.08 -0.29 -41.67
N GLN A 10 -11.57 -1.50 -41.81
CA GLN A 10 -10.14 -1.77 -41.85
C GLN A 10 -9.67 -1.57 -43.30
N PRO A 11 -8.41 -1.18 -43.49
CA PRO A 11 -7.59 -2.08 -44.33
C PRO A 11 -6.08 -2.15 -43.96
N THR A 12 -5.61 -3.36 -44.08
CA THR A 12 -4.56 -3.89 -44.94
C THR A 12 -3.08 -3.57 -44.69
N THR A 13 -2.45 -4.62 -44.26
CA THR A 13 -1.16 -5.21 -44.71
C THR A 13 -0.36 -4.46 -45.77
N ASN A 14 0.94 -4.27 -45.50
CA ASN A 14 1.91 -4.29 -46.59
C ASN A 14 3.19 -5.04 -46.18
N LYS A 15 3.39 -6.19 -46.84
CA LYS A 15 4.63 -6.92 -46.95
C LYS A 15 5.46 -6.25 -48.04
N GLN A 16 6.74 -6.06 -47.80
CA GLN A 16 7.71 -6.05 -48.89
C GLN A 16 8.95 -6.84 -48.50
N THR A 17 9.09 -7.91 -49.25
CA THR A 17 10.24 -8.79 -49.46
C THR A 17 11.14 -8.22 -50.56
N LEU A 18 12.34 -8.82 -50.63
CA LEU A 18 13.32 -8.87 -51.75
C LEU A 18 14.54 -7.95 -51.57
N ASN A 19 15.76 -8.31 -51.85
CA ASN A 19 16.40 -9.51 -52.42
C ASN A 19 17.93 -9.31 -52.30
N SER A 20 18.62 -10.37 -52.03
CA SER A 20 19.84 -10.95 -52.57
C SER A 20 20.73 -10.15 -53.54
N SER A 21 22.02 -10.31 -53.39
CA SER A 21 23.03 -10.88 -54.32
C SER A 21 24.44 -10.54 -53.79
N GLU A 22 25.24 -11.53 -53.44
CA GLU A 22 26.29 -12.19 -54.23
C GLU A 22 27.31 -11.23 -54.84
N THR A 23 28.60 -11.35 -54.53
CA THR A 23 29.62 -12.10 -55.29
C THR A 23 31.02 -11.72 -54.79
N THR A 24 31.78 -12.66 -54.26
CA THR A 24 32.98 -13.36 -54.78
C THR A 24 34.31 -12.60 -54.97
N THR A 25 35.33 -13.30 -54.51
CA THR A 25 36.74 -13.44 -54.95
C THR A 25 37.76 -12.40 -54.49
N GLY A 26 38.78 -12.90 -53.84
CA GLY A 26 40.10 -13.12 -54.34
C GLY A 26 41.21 -13.03 -53.29
N SER A 27 41.77 -14.14 -52.94
CA SER A 27 43.16 -14.53 -52.84
C SER A 27 44.24 -13.49 -52.46
N ALA A 28 45.01 -13.74 -51.44
CA ALA A 28 46.46 -14.10 -51.49
C ALA A 28 47.17 -13.86 -50.17
N HIS A 29 47.76 -14.91 -49.69
CA HIS A 29 48.95 -15.04 -48.85
C HIS A 29 49.69 -13.79 -48.36
N HIS A 30 49.81 -13.65 -47.02
CA HIS A 30 51.14 -13.46 -46.43
C HIS A 30 51.10 -13.88 -44.96
N ARG A 31 51.92 -14.87 -44.57
CA ARG A 31 52.26 -15.17 -43.16
C ARG A 31 53.43 -14.29 -42.75
N PRO A 32 53.40 -13.76 -41.54
CA PRO A 32 54.62 -13.83 -40.75
C PRO A 32 54.39 -14.41 -39.32
N ARG A 33 55.45 -14.96 -38.88
CA ARG A 33 55.76 -15.78 -37.70
C ARG A 33 55.31 -15.18 -36.37
N LEU A 34 54.72 -16.05 -35.60
CA LEU A 34 54.57 -15.99 -34.14
C LEU A 34 55.88 -15.82 -33.39
N ARG A 35 55.92 -14.84 -32.50
CA ARG A 35 56.78 -14.86 -31.32
C ARG A 35 56.06 -14.14 -30.17
N GLY A 36 55.89 -14.84 -29.04
CA GLY A 36 55.71 -14.20 -27.73
C GLY A 36 54.36 -14.37 -27.04
N HIS A 37 53.90 -15.60 -26.85
CA HIS A 37 52.82 -15.87 -25.88
C HIS A 37 53.44 -16.24 -24.54
N LYS A 38 53.44 -15.34 -23.55
CA LYS A 38 53.54 -15.69 -22.13
C LYS A 38 52.86 -14.73 -21.13
N THR A 39 52.04 -13.75 -21.53
CA THR A 39 51.54 -12.74 -20.56
C THR A 39 50.05 -12.59 -20.49
N VAL A 40 49.26 -13.45 -21.19
CA VAL A 40 47.80 -13.25 -21.27
C VAL A 40 46.98 -14.11 -20.26
N HIS A 41 47.60 -15.11 -19.61
CA HIS A 41 46.84 -16.00 -18.73
C HIS A 41 46.66 -15.55 -17.28
N ARG A 42 47.31 -14.45 -16.85
CA ARG A 42 47.16 -13.96 -15.47
C ARG A 42 46.06 -12.91 -15.27
N CYS A 43 45.58 -12.27 -16.34
CA CYS A 43 44.53 -11.26 -16.22
C CYS A 43 43.11 -11.84 -16.31
N LEU A 44 42.95 -13.05 -16.92
CA LEU A 44 41.61 -13.67 -17.04
C LEU A 44 41.11 -14.27 -15.72
N GLY A 45 42.00 -14.73 -14.85
CA GLY A 45 41.61 -15.36 -13.58
C GLY A 45 41.02 -14.39 -12.55
N VAL A 46 41.42 -13.13 -12.57
CA VAL A 46 40.92 -12.11 -11.60
C VAL A 46 39.58 -11.56 -12.02
N ALA A 47 39.32 -11.45 -13.33
CA ALA A 47 38.03 -10.98 -13.84
C ALA A 47 36.89 -12.00 -13.61
N VAL A 48 37.18 -13.29 -13.65
CA VAL A 48 36.18 -14.35 -13.41
C VAL A 48 35.80 -14.46 -11.93
N ILE A 49 36.76 -14.22 -11.02
CA ILE A 49 36.50 -14.24 -9.56
C ILE A 49 35.63 -13.04 -9.14
N VAL A 50 35.75 -11.89 -9.78
CA VAL A 50 34.93 -10.71 -9.46
C VAL A 50 33.51 -10.85 -10.05
N LEU A 51 33.35 -11.51 -11.20
CA LEU A 51 32.01 -11.76 -11.76
C LEU A 51 31.22 -12.86 -11.02
N SER A 52 31.90 -13.83 -10.40
CA SER A 52 31.21 -14.92 -9.67
C SER A 52 30.70 -14.46 -8.29
N TRP A 53 31.07 -13.32 -7.79
CA TRP A 53 30.52 -12.73 -6.55
C TRP A 53 29.29 -11.85 -6.79
N PHE A 54 28.92 -11.58 -8.03
CA PHE A 54 27.69 -10.86 -8.41
C PHE A 54 26.48 -11.77 -8.63
N SER A 55 26.58 -13.06 -8.39
CA SER A 55 25.40 -13.85 -8.08
C SER A 55 24.95 -13.49 -6.65
N ALA A 56 24.59 -12.20 -6.47
CA ALA A 56 23.82 -11.77 -5.33
C ALA A 56 22.54 -12.62 -5.34
N GLY A 57 22.52 -13.62 -4.48
CA GLY A 57 21.27 -14.26 -4.13
C GLY A 57 20.27 -13.14 -3.89
N SER A 58 19.07 -13.26 -4.44
CA SER A 58 17.99 -12.38 -4.13
C SER A 58 17.91 -12.35 -2.61
N LEU A 59 18.41 -11.28 -1.99
CA LEU A 59 18.14 -10.98 -0.60
C LEU A 59 16.61 -10.86 -0.56
N MET A 60 15.96 -11.95 -0.15
CA MET A 60 14.55 -11.91 0.21
C MET A 60 14.49 -10.84 1.29
N ALA A 61 14.03 -9.65 0.93
CA ALA A 61 13.81 -8.61 1.90
C ALA A 61 12.82 -9.19 2.92
N SER A 62 13.25 -9.27 4.17
CA SER A 62 12.39 -9.76 5.25
C SER A 62 11.18 -8.83 5.33
N THR A 63 9.99 -9.40 5.35
CA THR A 63 8.77 -8.64 5.62
C THR A 63 8.86 -8.07 7.03
N ILE A 64 8.74 -6.76 7.14
CA ILE A 64 8.77 -6.04 8.41
C ILE A 64 7.50 -5.21 8.56
N THR A 65 7.15 -4.87 9.80
CA THR A 65 6.09 -3.89 10.04
C THR A 65 6.56 -2.52 9.58
N LEU A 66 5.85 -1.94 8.63
CA LEU A 66 6.11 -0.62 8.05
C LEU A 66 5.38 0.48 8.81
N PHE A 67 4.14 0.19 9.23
CA PHE A 67 3.26 1.10 9.97
C PHE A 67 2.37 0.30 10.92
N SER A 68 2.00 0.88 12.07
CA SER A 68 1.03 0.30 12.99
C SER A 68 0.46 1.37 13.91
N THR A 69 -0.83 1.32 14.12
CA THR A 69 -1.55 2.10 15.13
C THR A 69 -1.69 1.35 16.46
N GLY A 70 -1.33 0.06 16.46
CA GLY A 70 -1.40 -0.81 17.64
C GLY A 70 -2.76 -1.44 17.88
N ASN A 71 -2.93 -1.93 19.09
CA ASN A 71 -4.14 -2.65 19.49
C ASN A 71 -5.29 -1.69 19.79
N PRO A 72 -6.55 -2.17 19.69
CA PRO A 72 -7.73 -1.39 20.05
C PRO A 72 -7.68 -0.80 21.46
N ASP A 73 -8.16 0.44 21.60
CA ASP A 73 -8.18 1.18 22.86
C ASP A 73 -9.56 1.17 23.57
N GLY A 74 -10.55 0.55 22.95
CA GLY A 74 -11.91 0.39 23.49
C GLY A 74 -12.73 1.67 23.52
N LYS A 75 -12.36 2.72 22.77
CA LYS A 75 -13.08 3.99 22.81
C LYS A 75 -14.19 4.08 21.78
N ILE A 76 -13.88 3.81 20.52
CA ILE A 76 -14.80 3.99 19.39
C ILE A 76 -14.78 2.76 18.50
N ALA A 77 -15.93 2.42 17.95
CA ALA A 77 -16.11 1.41 16.91
C ALA A 77 -16.91 2.03 15.76
N THR A 78 -16.42 1.93 14.52
CA THR A 78 -16.98 2.65 13.37
C THR A 78 -17.40 1.69 12.27
N LEU A 79 -18.58 1.92 11.69
CA LEU A 79 -19.09 1.09 10.61
C LEU A 79 -18.19 1.19 9.37
N SER A 80 -17.86 0.06 8.78
CA SER A 80 -17.14 -0.01 7.49
C SER A 80 -17.61 -1.24 6.72
N GLN A 81 -18.63 -1.05 5.88
CA GLN A 81 -19.31 -2.12 5.16
C GLN A 81 -19.81 -1.66 3.80
N PRO A 82 -19.86 -2.56 2.81
CA PRO A 82 -20.42 -2.26 1.49
C PRO A 82 -21.94 -2.16 1.52
N ALA A 83 -22.53 -1.63 0.46
CA ALA A 83 -23.96 -1.38 0.29
C ALA A 83 -24.88 -2.61 0.42
N GLY A 84 -24.34 -3.82 0.41
CA GLY A 84 -25.14 -5.06 0.38
C GLY A 84 -26.00 -5.35 1.61
N ALA A 85 -25.68 -4.79 2.78
CA ALA A 85 -26.37 -5.00 4.05
C ALA A 85 -27.13 -3.76 4.54
N GLY A 86 -27.11 -2.66 3.79
CA GLY A 86 -27.69 -1.37 4.15
C GLY A 86 -27.09 -0.25 3.33
N VAL A 87 -26.97 0.92 3.93
CA VAL A 87 -26.23 2.04 3.32
C VAL A 87 -24.74 1.73 3.37
N GLU A 88 -24.07 1.87 2.25
CA GLU A 88 -22.60 1.80 2.19
C GLU A 88 -22.00 2.83 3.14
N THR A 89 -21.09 2.37 3.96
CA THR A 89 -20.40 3.23 4.92
C THR A 89 -18.92 2.88 4.92
N GLU A 90 -18.13 3.89 4.65
CA GLU A 90 -16.69 3.77 4.49
C GLU A 90 -15.99 4.45 5.65
N THR A 91 -15.11 3.74 6.33
CA THR A 91 -14.21 4.30 7.34
C THR A 91 -12.78 4.20 6.84
N ALA A 92 -12.06 5.32 6.80
CA ALA A 92 -10.68 5.41 6.35
C ALA A 92 -9.80 6.01 7.45
N ASP A 93 -8.59 5.48 7.60
CA ASP A 93 -7.59 5.99 8.53
C ASP A 93 -6.26 6.20 7.82
N ASP A 94 -5.55 7.22 8.23
CA ASP A 94 -4.38 7.67 7.52
C ASP A 94 -3.08 7.00 7.98
N PHE A 95 -2.11 6.99 7.08
CA PHE A 95 -0.76 6.53 7.36
C PHE A 95 0.28 7.30 6.55
N ILE A 96 1.50 7.38 7.09
CA ILE A 96 2.66 7.94 6.41
C ILE A 96 3.85 7.02 6.67
N LEU A 97 4.52 6.58 5.59
CA LEU A 97 5.74 5.78 5.71
C LEU A 97 6.97 6.68 5.72
N GLY A 98 7.94 6.35 6.57
CA GLY A 98 9.23 7.06 6.66
C GLY A 98 10.20 6.76 5.54
N GLN A 99 9.92 5.72 4.77
CA GLN A 99 10.70 5.29 3.61
C GLN A 99 9.77 4.60 2.61
N ALA A 100 10.10 4.72 1.34
CA ALA A 100 9.36 4.03 0.29
C ALA A 100 9.39 2.51 0.51
N ALA A 101 8.26 1.86 0.28
CA ALA A 101 8.12 0.43 0.54
C ALA A 101 7.14 -0.25 -0.41
N TRP A 102 7.32 -1.55 -0.58
CA TRP A 102 6.34 -2.47 -1.14
C TRP A 102 5.55 -3.10 0.00
N VAL A 103 4.27 -2.78 0.09
CA VAL A 103 3.34 -3.38 1.08
C VAL A 103 2.85 -4.71 0.55
N THR A 104 2.97 -5.75 1.36
CA THR A 104 2.56 -7.12 1.02
C THR A 104 1.41 -7.61 1.87
N ASN A 105 1.29 -7.08 3.09
CA ASN A 105 0.29 -7.52 4.06
C ASN A 105 -0.26 -6.32 4.83
N ALA A 106 -1.50 -6.47 5.29
CA ALA A 106 -2.11 -5.59 6.26
C ALA A 106 -2.80 -6.41 7.36
N THR A 107 -2.96 -5.83 8.55
CA THR A 107 -3.88 -6.34 9.56
C THR A 107 -4.79 -5.21 10.00
N PHE A 108 -6.02 -5.53 10.36
CA PHE A 108 -6.92 -4.59 11.03
C PHE A 108 -7.81 -5.32 12.03
N ILE A 109 -8.30 -4.62 13.04
CA ILE A 109 -9.06 -5.22 14.13
C ILE A 109 -10.42 -4.53 14.27
N GLY A 110 -11.47 -5.33 14.29
CA GLY A 110 -12.83 -4.83 14.44
C GLY A 110 -13.71 -5.71 15.31
N LEU A 111 -14.97 -5.32 15.45
CA LEU A 111 -16.01 -6.05 16.13
C LEU A 111 -16.95 -6.72 15.13
N LEU A 112 -17.26 -7.97 15.40
CA LEU A 112 -18.41 -8.67 14.84
C LEU A 112 -19.53 -8.78 15.90
N PRO A 113 -20.81 -8.92 15.52
CA PRO A 113 -21.87 -9.18 16.46
C PRO A 113 -21.57 -10.41 17.33
N THR A 114 -21.92 -10.35 18.62
CA THR A 114 -21.64 -11.45 19.55
C THR A 114 -22.29 -12.77 19.09
N GLY A 115 -21.50 -13.82 19.06
CA GLY A 115 -21.91 -15.14 18.59
C GLY A 115 -21.93 -15.30 17.06
N THR A 116 -21.39 -14.34 16.33
CA THR A 116 -21.23 -14.43 14.88
C THR A 116 -20.18 -15.49 14.53
N SER A 117 -20.54 -16.43 13.68
CA SER A 117 -19.56 -17.36 13.11
C SER A 117 -18.63 -16.59 12.17
N LEU A 118 -17.31 -16.84 12.25
CA LEU A 118 -16.35 -16.30 11.28
C LEU A 118 -16.68 -16.68 9.83
N SER A 119 -17.47 -17.74 9.60
CA SER A 119 -18.00 -18.08 8.28
C SER A 119 -19.03 -17.09 7.73
N ASN A 120 -19.54 -16.17 8.55
CA ASN A 120 -20.41 -15.10 8.11
C ASN A 120 -19.65 -13.95 7.44
N VAL A 121 -18.33 -13.90 7.56
CA VAL A 121 -17.48 -13.00 6.78
C VAL A 121 -17.44 -13.52 5.35
N THR A 122 -18.09 -12.81 4.44
CA THR A 122 -18.27 -13.23 3.04
C THR A 122 -17.28 -12.54 2.09
N GLY A 123 -16.69 -11.42 2.50
CA GLY A 123 -15.71 -10.68 1.71
C GLY A 123 -14.99 -9.63 2.53
N VAL A 124 -13.84 -9.25 2.02
CA VAL A 124 -13.06 -8.11 2.49
C VAL A 124 -12.58 -7.36 1.25
N ASP A 125 -12.82 -6.07 1.23
CA ASP A 125 -12.31 -5.16 0.22
C ASP A 125 -11.42 -4.10 0.90
N ILE A 126 -10.34 -3.72 0.24
CA ILE A 126 -9.40 -2.69 0.72
C ILE A 126 -9.29 -1.63 -0.35
N GLU A 127 -9.44 -0.39 0.04
CA GLU A 127 -9.15 0.75 -0.83
C GLU A 127 -8.12 1.68 -0.22
N LEU A 128 -7.36 2.31 -1.11
CA LEU A 128 -6.34 3.30 -0.76
C LEU A 128 -6.69 4.62 -1.40
N TYR A 129 -6.62 5.69 -0.61
CA TYR A 129 -6.92 7.04 -1.05
C TYR A 129 -5.73 7.95 -0.81
N HIS A 130 -5.50 8.89 -1.72
CA HIS A 130 -4.61 10.02 -1.46
C HIS A 130 -5.28 11.01 -0.52
N VAL A 131 -4.49 11.93 0.05
CA VAL A 131 -5.05 13.06 0.78
C VAL A 131 -5.64 14.09 -0.19
N PHE A 132 -6.78 14.67 0.19
CA PHE A 132 -7.39 15.79 -0.57
C PHE A 132 -6.40 16.98 -0.70
N PRO A 133 -6.21 17.60 -1.90
CA PRO A 133 -7.02 17.45 -3.11
C PRO A 133 -6.49 16.45 -4.15
N GLY A 134 -5.65 15.49 -3.78
CA GLY A 134 -5.27 14.39 -4.66
C GLY A 134 -6.48 13.94 -5.46
N ASP A 135 -6.69 13.08 -6.21
CA ASP A 135 -7.81 12.54 -7.00
C ASP A 135 -9.21 13.17 -6.76
N SER A 136 -9.22 14.44 -6.38
CA SER A 136 -10.42 15.22 -6.05
C SER A 136 -10.45 16.52 -6.82
N VAL A 137 -11.65 16.92 -7.25
CA VAL A 137 -11.88 18.20 -7.95
C VAL A 137 -12.93 19.08 -7.26
N ASN A 138 -13.65 18.54 -6.28
CA ASN A 138 -14.78 19.21 -5.65
C ASN A 138 -14.38 19.75 -4.27
N PRO A 139 -14.50 21.05 -4.01
CA PRO A 139 -14.43 21.59 -2.65
C PRO A 139 -15.62 21.09 -1.83
N ALA A 140 -15.52 21.18 -0.50
CA ALA A 140 -16.64 20.90 0.39
C ALA A 140 -17.88 21.74 0.02
N ASP A 141 -19.05 21.12 -0.09
CA ASP A 141 -20.30 21.73 -0.51
C ASP A 141 -21.14 22.29 0.65
N GLY A 142 -20.59 22.29 1.85
CA GLY A 142 -21.26 22.78 3.08
C GLY A 142 -21.95 21.67 3.88
N ARG A 143 -21.85 20.41 3.45
CA ARG A 143 -22.29 19.25 4.26
C ARG A 143 -21.28 18.85 5.32
N VAL A 144 -19.99 19.06 5.06
CA VAL A 144 -18.90 18.82 6.00
C VAL A 144 -18.18 20.11 6.35
N LEU A 145 -17.52 20.13 7.50
CA LEU A 145 -16.80 21.29 7.99
C LEU A 145 -15.57 21.63 7.12
N THR A 146 -14.86 20.63 6.66
CA THR A 146 -13.63 20.76 5.89
C THR A 146 -13.34 19.49 5.11
N ARG A 147 -12.58 19.66 4.01
CA ARG A 147 -11.92 18.55 3.32
C ARG A 147 -10.39 18.59 3.45
N THR A 148 -9.87 19.55 4.22
CA THR A 148 -8.43 19.61 4.46
C THR A 148 -7.98 18.36 5.19
N ASN A 149 -7.00 17.67 4.61
CA ASN A 149 -6.48 16.39 5.09
C ASN A 149 -7.49 15.23 5.12
N SER A 150 -8.62 15.34 4.42
CA SER A 150 -9.53 14.22 4.23
C SER A 150 -9.01 13.24 3.18
N PRO A 151 -9.54 12.01 3.11
CA PRO A 151 -9.38 11.20 1.92
C PRO A 151 -9.91 11.92 0.67
N SER A 152 -9.34 11.61 -0.50
CA SER A 152 -9.80 12.06 -1.81
C SER A 152 -11.17 11.48 -2.18
N ASP A 153 -11.76 11.94 -3.29
CA ASP A 153 -13.07 11.45 -3.76
C ASP A 153 -13.00 10.00 -4.23
N ASN A 154 -11.88 9.66 -4.88
CA ASN A 154 -11.69 8.36 -5.52
C ASN A 154 -10.49 7.64 -4.92
N ALA A 155 -10.63 6.34 -4.77
CA ALA A 155 -9.50 5.48 -4.46
C ALA A 155 -8.52 5.45 -5.64
N PHE A 156 -7.22 5.56 -5.37
CA PHE A 156 -6.20 5.35 -6.39
C PHE A 156 -5.88 3.87 -6.59
N GLN A 157 -6.23 3.04 -5.63
CA GLN A 157 -6.07 1.59 -5.72
C GLN A 157 -7.13 0.87 -4.90
N SER A 158 -7.65 -0.26 -5.43
CA SER A 158 -8.64 -1.10 -4.80
C SER A 158 -8.24 -2.56 -4.89
N PHE A 159 -8.55 -3.32 -3.85
CA PHE A 159 -8.29 -4.75 -3.76
C PHE A 159 -9.56 -5.47 -3.30
N ASP A 160 -9.88 -6.54 -3.97
CA ASP A 160 -11.03 -7.41 -3.73
C ASP A 160 -10.60 -8.88 -3.61
N SER A 161 -11.56 -9.78 -3.57
CA SER A 161 -11.32 -11.23 -3.51
C SER A 161 -10.48 -11.81 -4.68
N GLY A 162 -10.31 -11.06 -5.76
CA GLY A 162 -9.45 -11.43 -6.91
C GLY A 162 -8.01 -10.97 -6.75
N SER A 163 -7.74 -10.01 -5.88
CA SER A 163 -6.46 -9.32 -5.71
C SER A 163 -5.87 -9.43 -4.31
N LEU A 164 -6.66 -9.87 -3.32
CA LEU A 164 -6.21 -10.17 -1.97
C LEU A 164 -6.72 -11.53 -1.48
N SER A 165 -6.12 -12.03 -0.41
CA SER A 165 -6.66 -13.11 0.41
C SER A 165 -6.65 -12.68 1.88
N PHE A 166 -7.57 -13.23 2.67
CA PHE A 166 -7.65 -12.90 4.08
C PHE A 166 -7.85 -14.12 4.96
N SER A 167 -7.48 -13.99 6.23
CA SER A 167 -7.84 -14.90 7.31
C SER A 167 -8.32 -14.11 8.52
N THR A 168 -9.13 -14.74 9.37
CA THR A 168 -9.74 -14.12 10.53
C THR A 168 -9.45 -14.89 11.79
N LYS A 169 -9.28 -14.16 12.91
CA LYS A 169 -9.02 -14.77 14.22
C LYS A 169 -9.74 -13.98 15.33
N ILE A 170 -10.51 -14.68 16.15
CA ILE A 170 -11.09 -14.07 17.34
C ILE A 170 -9.98 -13.82 18.38
N LEU A 171 -9.81 -12.56 18.77
CA LEU A 171 -8.89 -12.14 19.82
C LEU A 171 -9.59 -12.15 21.19
N ASN A 172 -10.83 -11.67 21.24
CA ASN A 172 -11.62 -11.60 22.46
C ASN A 172 -13.10 -11.88 22.12
N PRO A 173 -13.74 -12.88 22.75
CA PRO A 173 -15.15 -13.18 22.47
C PRO A 173 -16.14 -12.15 23.01
N SER A 174 -15.68 -11.19 23.82
CA SER A 174 -16.53 -10.13 24.38
C SER A 174 -15.70 -8.87 24.63
N PHE A 175 -15.63 -8.02 23.62
CA PHE A 175 -14.96 -6.72 23.66
C PHE A 175 -15.99 -5.59 23.60
N THR A 176 -15.79 -4.54 24.37
CA THR A 176 -16.69 -3.38 24.40
C THR A 176 -15.94 -2.12 23.99
N ALA A 177 -16.45 -1.43 22.99
CA ALA A 177 -16.10 -0.05 22.69
C ALA A 177 -17.08 0.88 23.41
N ALA A 178 -16.56 1.95 24.00
CA ALA A 178 -17.37 2.89 24.81
C ALA A 178 -18.34 3.73 23.98
N ASN A 179 -18.09 3.85 22.68
CA ASN A 179 -18.95 4.53 21.74
C ASN A 179 -18.91 3.84 20.37
N SER A 180 -19.90 4.14 19.52
CA SER A 180 -19.96 3.65 18.15
C SER A 180 -20.46 4.73 17.19
N VAL A 181 -20.11 4.61 15.93
CA VAL A 181 -20.63 5.44 14.83
C VAL A 181 -21.11 4.51 13.72
N VAL A 182 -22.43 4.39 13.59
CA VAL A 182 -23.11 3.49 12.65
C VAL A 182 -24.02 4.30 11.71
N ASN A 183 -24.98 5.02 12.26
CA ASN A 183 -25.96 5.81 11.51
C ASN A 183 -25.89 7.31 11.82
N GLY A 184 -25.23 7.67 12.91
CA GLY A 184 -25.13 9.05 13.38
C GLY A 184 -24.08 9.88 12.66
N ILE A 185 -23.85 9.60 11.37
CA ILE A 185 -22.97 10.42 10.54
C ILE A 185 -23.64 11.76 10.30
N ASN A 186 -22.94 12.83 10.59
CA ASN A 186 -23.49 14.17 10.53
C ASN A 186 -23.37 14.75 9.12
N GLU A 187 -24.49 15.12 8.53
CA GLU A 187 -24.56 15.74 7.20
C GLU A 187 -24.34 17.27 7.21
N LYS A 188 -24.18 17.87 8.39
CA LYS A 188 -24.07 19.34 8.52
C LYS A 188 -22.91 19.73 9.44
N PRO A 189 -22.12 20.74 9.08
CA PRO A 189 -21.06 21.23 9.92
C PRO A 189 -21.54 21.64 11.32
N ASN A 190 -20.72 21.40 12.34
CA ASN A 190 -20.95 21.76 13.75
C ASN A 190 -22.21 21.11 14.39
N GLN A 191 -22.65 19.99 13.88
CA GLN A 191 -23.72 19.19 14.50
C GLN A 191 -23.11 17.88 14.98
N PHE A 192 -22.87 17.76 16.27
CA PHE A 192 -22.40 16.50 16.87
C PHE A 192 -23.58 15.59 17.16
N THR A 193 -23.59 14.41 16.58
CA THR A 193 -24.57 13.38 16.95
C THR A 193 -24.18 12.68 18.26
N GLY A 194 -22.89 12.70 18.60
CA GLY A 194 -22.33 12.03 19.75
C GLY A 194 -22.03 10.55 19.55
N GLY A 195 -22.46 9.98 18.44
CA GLY A 195 -22.44 8.54 18.20
C GLY A 195 -23.65 7.81 18.85
N GLU A 196 -23.69 6.48 18.72
CA GLU A 196 -24.78 5.62 19.19
C GLU A 196 -24.53 4.99 20.56
N GLY A 197 -23.41 5.33 21.21
CA GLY A 197 -23.04 4.81 22.53
C GLY A 197 -22.29 3.48 22.47
N ALA A 198 -22.19 2.83 23.62
CA ALA A 198 -21.39 1.64 23.78
C ALA A 198 -21.89 0.45 22.95
N VAL A 199 -20.96 -0.29 22.37
CA VAL A 199 -21.24 -1.51 21.61
C VAL A 199 -20.32 -2.63 22.09
N THR A 200 -20.88 -3.85 22.19
CA THR A 200 -20.14 -5.06 22.55
C THR A 200 -20.24 -6.08 21.45
N GLY A 201 -19.14 -6.72 21.14
CA GLY A 201 -19.05 -7.75 20.11
C GLY A 201 -17.83 -8.65 20.30
N GLU A 202 -17.58 -9.51 19.33
CA GLU A 202 -16.35 -10.29 19.25
C GLU A 202 -15.26 -9.44 18.60
N GLU A 203 -14.12 -9.28 19.27
CA GLU A 203 -12.94 -8.65 18.70
C GLU A 203 -12.25 -9.62 17.76
N VAL A 204 -12.16 -9.25 16.50
CA VAL A 204 -11.62 -10.09 15.43
C VAL A 204 -10.50 -9.35 14.70
N GLU A 205 -9.37 -10.05 14.54
CA GLU A 205 -8.27 -9.64 13.69
C GLU A 205 -8.47 -10.21 12.28
N PHE A 206 -8.25 -9.37 11.31
CA PHE A 206 -8.22 -9.69 9.89
C PHE A 206 -6.79 -9.58 9.41
N ASP A 207 -6.22 -10.70 8.95
CA ASP A 207 -4.91 -10.75 8.32
C ASP A 207 -5.08 -10.77 6.80
N ILE A 208 -4.56 -9.75 6.12
CA ILE A 208 -4.68 -9.55 4.68
C ILE A 208 -3.34 -9.83 4.01
N THR A 209 -3.38 -10.57 2.91
CA THR A 209 -2.24 -10.75 2.00
C THR A 209 -2.63 -10.22 0.63
N PHE A 210 -1.92 -9.21 0.14
CA PHE A 210 -2.08 -8.69 -1.20
C PHE A 210 -1.39 -9.63 -2.20
N LEU A 211 -2.14 -10.12 -3.20
CA LEU A 211 -1.58 -11.04 -4.21
C LEU A 211 -0.55 -10.34 -5.10
N THR A 212 -0.71 -9.03 -5.29
CA THR A 212 0.29 -8.17 -5.91
C THR A 212 0.63 -7.07 -4.90
N PRO A 213 1.90 -6.98 -4.43
CA PRO A 213 2.32 -5.90 -3.56
C PRO A 213 2.05 -4.53 -4.20
N PHE A 214 1.66 -3.55 -3.40
CA PHE A 214 1.54 -2.17 -3.85
C PHE A 214 2.66 -1.30 -3.29
N PHE A 215 2.99 -0.26 -4.03
CA PHE A 215 4.08 0.65 -3.70
C PHE A 215 3.54 1.89 -2.99
N VAL A 216 4.24 2.32 -1.94
CA VAL A 216 3.98 3.56 -1.22
C VAL A 216 5.28 4.36 -1.19
N ASP A 217 5.23 5.61 -1.61
CA ASP A 217 6.36 6.52 -1.54
C ASP A 217 6.68 6.95 -0.10
N ALA A 218 7.90 7.40 0.11
CA ALA A 218 8.30 7.96 1.39
C ALA A 218 7.58 9.30 1.62
N THR A 219 7.01 9.46 2.81
CA THR A 219 6.33 10.69 3.23
C THR A 219 4.98 10.98 2.55
N ASP A 220 4.50 10.10 1.66
CA ASP A 220 3.14 10.25 1.15
C ASP A 220 2.15 10.06 2.29
N HIS A 221 1.14 10.90 2.29
CA HIS A 221 0.02 10.84 3.22
C HIS A 221 -1.13 10.15 2.49
N ASP A 222 -1.37 8.92 2.84
CA ASP A 222 -2.39 8.07 2.23
C ASP A 222 -3.35 7.54 3.29
N PHE A 223 -4.49 7.02 2.83
CA PHE A 223 -5.51 6.42 3.68
C PHE A 223 -5.70 4.95 3.34
N PHE A 224 -5.88 4.16 4.37
CA PHE A 224 -6.27 2.76 4.32
C PHE A 224 -7.75 2.63 4.71
N ARG A 225 -8.55 2.02 3.85
CA ARG A 225 -9.98 1.84 4.04
C ARG A 225 -10.35 0.37 3.87
N PRO A 226 -10.55 -0.38 4.96
CA PRO A 226 -11.08 -1.74 4.89
C PRO A 226 -12.61 -1.73 4.89
N GLU A 227 -13.21 -2.58 4.09
CA GLU A 227 -14.63 -2.94 4.18
C GLU A 227 -14.79 -4.43 4.42
N VAL A 228 -15.74 -4.78 5.26
CA VAL A 228 -16.05 -6.19 5.55
C VAL A 228 -17.50 -6.48 5.24
N SER A 229 -17.70 -7.41 4.33
CA SER A 229 -19.02 -7.96 3.98
C SER A 229 -19.38 -9.09 4.94
N LEU A 230 -20.52 -8.96 5.61
CA LEU A 230 -21.10 -10.01 6.44
C LEU A 230 -22.39 -10.52 5.83
N SER A 231 -22.70 -11.81 6.01
CA SER A 231 -24.01 -12.36 5.65
C SER A 231 -25.11 -11.91 6.60
N ASP A 232 -24.77 -11.46 7.81
CA ASP A 232 -25.69 -10.91 8.82
C ASP A 232 -24.91 -10.04 9.81
N GLY A 233 -25.50 -8.90 10.18
CA GLY A 233 -24.91 -7.93 11.12
C GLY A 233 -23.95 -6.94 10.46
N ASN A 234 -23.29 -6.16 11.29
CA ASN A 234 -22.39 -5.07 10.88
C ASN A 234 -20.97 -5.33 11.37
N PHE A 235 -19.98 -5.01 10.54
CA PHE A 235 -18.60 -4.92 10.95
C PHE A 235 -18.28 -3.51 11.42
N LEU A 236 -17.69 -3.39 12.62
CA LEU A 236 -17.25 -2.12 13.17
C LEU A 236 -15.74 -2.12 13.36
N TRP A 237 -15.04 -1.25 12.66
CA TRP A 237 -13.59 -1.08 12.82
C TRP A 237 -13.28 -0.40 14.15
N LEU A 238 -12.35 -0.93 14.93
CA LEU A 238 -12.03 -0.46 16.27
C LEU A 238 -10.98 0.65 16.27
N SER A 239 -11.13 1.62 17.16
CA SER A 239 -10.15 2.68 17.40
C SER A 239 -8.89 2.20 18.09
N ALA A 240 -7.77 2.86 17.78
CA ALA A 240 -6.48 2.71 18.44
C ALA A 240 -5.95 4.09 18.90
N PRO A 241 -5.03 4.13 19.89
CA PRO A 241 -4.67 5.39 20.50
C PRO A 241 -3.82 6.31 19.62
N LYS A 242 -2.86 5.77 18.89
CA LYS A 242 -1.94 6.52 17.99
C LYS A 242 -1.10 5.58 17.15
N PRO A 243 -0.50 6.08 16.04
CA PRO A 243 0.53 5.33 15.34
C PRO A 243 1.66 4.92 16.28
N ILE A 244 1.97 3.64 16.27
CA ILE A 244 3.14 3.09 16.93
C ILE A 244 4.20 2.93 15.84
N GLY A 245 5.36 3.59 16.00
CA GLY A 245 6.43 3.51 15.05
C GLY A 245 6.84 2.07 14.77
N GLY A 246 6.69 1.62 13.52
CA GLY A 246 7.35 0.45 12.98
C GLY A 246 8.76 0.81 12.48
N SER A 247 9.52 -0.18 12.03
CA SER A 247 10.78 0.08 11.32
C SER A 247 10.45 0.84 10.03
N GLY A 248 10.93 2.07 9.92
CA GLY A 248 10.64 2.94 8.77
C GLY A 248 9.43 3.84 8.92
N THR A 249 8.72 3.81 10.05
CA THR A 249 7.66 4.76 10.35
C THR A 249 8.26 6.09 10.78
N LEU A 250 7.90 7.18 10.11
CA LEU A 250 8.18 8.50 10.65
C LEU A 250 7.22 8.76 11.82
N GLN A 251 7.77 9.09 12.97
CA GLN A 251 7.04 9.94 13.90
C GLN A 251 6.99 11.30 13.19
N PHE A 252 5.83 11.62 12.63
CA PHE A 252 5.54 12.83 11.86
C PHE A 252 6.59 13.92 11.97
N PRO A 253 7.44 14.16 10.96
CA PRO A 253 8.42 15.22 11.02
C PRO A 253 7.70 16.55 10.89
N GLY A 254 7.45 17.20 12.02
CA GLY A 254 7.15 18.63 12.08
C GLY A 254 5.73 19.06 11.73
N GLY A 255 4.79 18.15 11.55
CA GLY A 255 3.36 18.46 11.45
C GLY A 255 2.67 18.27 12.81
N PRO A 256 1.60 19.02 13.12
CA PRO A 256 0.77 18.72 14.26
C PRO A 256 0.18 17.31 14.05
N THR A 257 0.51 16.38 14.93
CA THR A 257 -0.07 15.03 15.02
C THR A 257 -1.60 15.05 15.19
N THR A 258 -2.19 16.22 15.25
CA THR A 258 -3.60 16.50 15.42
C THR A 258 -4.43 16.30 14.17
N ASP A 259 -3.81 16.28 12.98
CA ASP A 259 -4.53 16.13 11.71
C ASP A 259 -4.66 14.67 11.27
N LEU A 260 -3.94 13.75 11.94
CA LEU A 260 -4.11 12.32 11.70
C LEU A 260 -5.30 11.83 12.48
N GLN A 261 -6.25 11.34 11.77
CA GLN A 261 -7.49 10.89 12.37
C GLN A 261 -8.33 10.07 11.39
N THR A 262 -9.19 9.26 11.96
CA THR A 262 -10.11 8.43 11.22
C THR A 262 -11.26 9.27 10.66
N TRP A 263 -11.58 9.05 9.39
CA TRP A 263 -12.65 9.68 8.63
C TRP A 263 -13.71 8.66 8.25
N ILE A 264 -14.94 9.16 8.04
CA ILE A 264 -16.08 8.33 7.63
C ILE A 264 -16.92 9.07 6.60
N ARG A 265 -17.50 8.31 5.68
CA ARG A 265 -18.58 8.78 4.79
C ARG A 265 -19.58 7.66 4.57
N ASN A 266 -20.76 8.03 4.10
CA ASN A 266 -21.76 7.15 3.54
C ASN A 266 -22.22 7.66 2.16
N GLU A 267 -23.10 6.96 1.49
CA GLU A 267 -23.64 7.35 0.18
C GLU A 267 -24.22 8.76 0.17
N ASP A 268 -24.88 9.20 1.28
CA ASP A 268 -25.50 10.51 1.38
C ASP A 268 -24.46 11.64 1.51
N LEU A 269 -23.30 11.34 2.08
CA LEU A 269 -22.24 12.31 2.29
C LEU A 269 -21.23 12.36 1.14
N ALA A 270 -21.09 11.28 0.40
CA ALA A 270 -20.14 11.18 -0.71
C ALA A 270 -20.25 12.35 -1.71
N PRO A 271 -19.15 12.91 -2.23
CA PRO A 271 -17.77 12.42 -2.06
C PRO A 271 -17.07 12.94 -0.79
N ASP A 272 -17.74 13.72 0.05
CA ASP A 272 -17.18 14.34 1.23
C ASP A 272 -16.99 13.32 2.37
N TRP A 273 -16.06 13.62 3.27
CA TRP A 273 -15.74 12.84 4.46
C TRP A 273 -15.89 13.67 5.73
N SER A 274 -16.34 13.06 6.82
CA SER A 274 -16.41 13.67 8.15
C SER A 274 -15.38 13.05 9.08
N ARG A 275 -14.77 13.87 9.93
CA ARG A 275 -13.83 13.41 10.98
C ARG A 275 -14.63 12.81 12.14
N ILE A 276 -14.45 11.54 12.40
CA ILE A 276 -15.28 10.82 13.38
C ILE A 276 -15.15 11.43 14.77
N GLY A 277 -13.91 11.52 15.26
CA GLY A 277 -13.66 12.03 16.63
C GLY A 277 -13.90 13.52 16.80
N THR A 278 -13.71 14.31 15.74
CA THR A 278 -13.80 15.75 15.79
C THR A 278 -15.20 16.28 15.43
N ASP A 279 -15.80 15.74 14.36
CA ASP A 279 -17.04 16.30 13.79
C ASP A 279 -18.30 15.55 14.27
N ILE A 280 -18.16 14.26 14.64
CA ILE A 280 -19.31 13.41 14.98
C ILE A 280 -19.41 13.19 16.48
N THR A 281 -18.35 12.70 17.14
CA THR A 281 -18.41 12.29 18.54
C THR A 281 -17.90 13.34 19.53
N ALA A 282 -17.19 14.37 19.07
CA ALA A 282 -16.53 15.37 19.89
C ALA A 282 -15.53 14.77 20.93
N GLN A 283 -15.01 13.57 20.70
CA GLN A 283 -14.06 12.89 21.57
C GLN A 283 -12.60 13.22 21.24
N GLY A 284 -12.37 14.01 20.19
CA GLY A 284 -11.05 14.35 19.67
C GLY A 284 -10.51 13.30 18.68
N PRO A 285 -9.42 13.64 17.96
CA PRO A 285 -8.81 12.77 16.96
C PRO A 285 -8.38 11.42 17.53
N PHE A 286 -8.60 10.37 16.79
CA PHE A 286 -8.12 9.02 17.06
C PHE A 286 -7.74 8.32 15.77
N ASN A 287 -7.07 7.18 15.85
CA ASN A 287 -6.80 6.31 14.71
C ASN A 287 -7.57 5.00 14.86
N ALA A 288 -7.86 4.35 13.75
CA ALA A 288 -8.36 2.98 13.74
C ALA A 288 -7.21 1.98 13.93
N SER A 289 -7.53 0.77 14.37
CA SER A 289 -6.53 -0.27 14.64
C SER A 289 -6.16 -1.01 13.37
N PHE A 290 -4.95 -0.75 12.83
CA PHE A 290 -4.39 -1.48 11.69
C PHE A 290 -2.86 -1.46 11.67
N SER A 291 -2.30 -2.31 10.83
CA SER A 291 -0.87 -2.30 10.50
C SER A 291 -0.64 -2.66 9.04
N LEU A 292 0.47 -2.15 8.51
CA LEU A 292 0.98 -2.47 7.18
C LEU A 292 2.35 -3.13 7.31
N SER A 293 2.58 -4.18 6.54
CA SER A 293 3.84 -4.91 6.53
C SER A 293 4.32 -5.15 5.11
N GLY A 294 5.63 -5.21 4.95
CA GLY A 294 6.20 -5.35 3.62
C GLY A 294 7.71 -5.20 3.59
N SER A 295 8.22 -4.77 2.47
CA SER A 295 9.66 -4.64 2.21
C SER A 295 10.02 -3.20 1.89
N PRO A 296 10.85 -2.54 2.71
CA PRO A 296 11.33 -1.21 2.39
C PRO A 296 12.22 -1.24 1.15
N VAL A 297 12.14 -0.17 0.35
CA VAL A 297 13.01 0.02 -0.80
C VAL A 297 14.32 0.65 -0.31
N PRO A 298 15.46 0.01 -0.57
CA PRO A 298 16.76 0.58 -0.19
C PRO A 298 16.97 1.94 -0.87
N GLU A 299 17.35 2.95 -0.10
CA GLU A 299 17.67 4.25 -0.66
C GLU A 299 18.84 4.17 -1.66
N PRO A 300 18.81 4.98 -2.75
CA PRO A 300 19.90 5.02 -3.73
C PRO A 300 21.27 5.31 -3.11
N SER A 301 21.31 6.09 -2.02
CA SER A 301 22.52 6.38 -1.25
C SER A 301 23.16 5.13 -0.63
N SER A 302 22.35 4.21 -0.13
CA SER A 302 22.82 2.92 0.43
C SER A 302 23.45 2.05 -0.64
N LEU A 303 22.88 2.02 -1.83
CA LEU A 303 23.42 1.30 -2.99
C LEU A 303 24.71 1.94 -3.49
N LEU A 304 24.77 3.28 -3.51
CA LEU A 304 25.98 4.02 -3.88
C LEU A 304 27.11 3.80 -2.88
N LEU A 305 26.80 3.81 -1.57
CA LEU A 305 27.78 3.55 -0.51
C LEU A 305 28.30 2.12 -0.59
N LEU A 306 27.43 1.14 -0.78
CA LEU A 306 27.82 -0.25 -1.00
C LEU A 306 28.69 -0.40 -2.23
N GLY A 307 28.31 0.21 -3.35
CA GLY A 307 29.08 0.20 -4.61
C GLY A 307 30.45 0.85 -4.45
N SER A 308 30.51 2.02 -3.83
CA SER A 308 31.79 2.71 -3.59
C SER A 308 32.71 1.97 -2.59
N GLY A 309 32.10 1.34 -1.57
CA GLY A 309 32.82 0.48 -0.63
C GLY A 309 33.48 -0.74 -1.31
N LEU A 310 32.72 -1.40 -2.20
CA LEU A 310 33.24 -2.53 -2.98
C LEU A 310 34.35 -2.11 -3.94
N VAL A 311 34.25 -0.98 -4.61
CA VAL A 311 35.33 -0.42 -5.47
C VAL A 311 36.57 -0.10 -4.64
N GLY A 312 36.40 0.53 -3.48
CA GLY A 312 37.50 0.82 -2.56
C GLY A 312 38.20 -0.45 -2.08
N LEU A 313 37.44 -1.49 -1.73
CA LEU A 313 37.98 -2.78 -1.31
C LEU A 313 38.76 -3.47 -2.45
N ALA A 314 38.21 -3.45 -3.65
CA ALA A 314 38.86 -4.02 -4.83
C ALA A 314 40.22 -3.34 -5.13
N ASP A 315 40.30 -2.01 -4.97
CA ASP A 315 41.57 -1.28 -5.17
C ASP A 315 42.63 -1.64 -4.09
N VAL A 316 42.20 -1.79 -2.84
CA VAL A 316 43.09 -2.24 -1.74
C VAL A 316 43.65 -3.64 -2.01
N VAL A 317 42.79 -4.58 -2.43
CA VAL A 317 43.19 -5.95 -2.77
C VAL A 317 44.15 -5.94 -3.95
N ARG A 318 43.87 -5.17 -5.00
CA ARG A 318 44.74 -5.02 -6.16
C ARG A 318 46.13 -4.50 -5.79
N ARG A 319 46.20 -3.48 -4.93
CA ARG A 319 47.47 -2.92 -4.46
C ARG A 319 48.30 -3.91 -3.63
N LYS A 320 47.66 -4.73 -2.80
CA LYS A 320 48.34 -5.79 -2.04
C LYS A 320 48.90 -6.87 -2.94
N LEU A 321 48.15 -7.33 -3.93
CA LEU A 321 48.62 -8.35 -4.88
C LEU A 321 49.74 -7.84 -5.81
N ALA A 322 49.79 -6.55 -6.10
CA ALA A 322 50.82 -5.96 -6.93
C ALA A 322 52.16 -5.75 -6.17
N ARG A 323 52.15 -5.86 -4.82
CA ARG A 323 53.36 -5.72 -3.95
C ARG A 323 53.93 -7.06 -3.48
N ALA A 324 53.20 -8.16 -3.71
CA ALA A 324 53.65 -9.53 -3.47
C ALA A 324 54.22 -10.16 -4.76
#